data_ce7ceeadc6186e6aef411bb89623a1c9
#
_entry.id   ce7ceeadc6186e6aef411bb89623a1c9
#
_cell.length_a   1.000
_cell.length_b   1.000
_cell.length_c   1.000
_cell.angle_alpha   90.00
_cell.angle_beta   90.00
_cell.angle_gamma   90.00
#
_symmetry.space_group_name_H-M   'P 1'
#
loop_
_entity.id
_entity.type
_entity.pdbx_description
1 polymer ?
#
loop_
_entity_poly.entity_id
_entity_poly.type
_entity_poly.pdbx_seq_one_letter_code
_entity_poly.pdbx_strand_id
1 'polypeptide(L)'
;MVSRIRTVAFQGIEAVPVDVQVMVAPGKVGMHIVGLGDKAVAESRERVQAALHASGLSMPSKKVTVNLAPADLPKEGSHYDLPIALGLMAALGAVPGDALSGYVVLGELSLDGTIAAVSGALPAAMAANAEGKGLICPAASGPEAAWAGSEIDILAPRSLIAIANHFRGTQVLSRPEASIHAPASDLPDLADIKGQESAKRALEVAAAGGHNLMMVGPPGSGKSMLAQRLPSILPPLAPKELLEVSMIASVAGELAGGRLTDRRPFRAPHHSASMAAMVGGGLRVRPGEVSLAHNGVLFLDEFPEFSPQTLDALRQPLETGECMIARANHRVTYPARIQLIAAMNPCRCGMAGEPGYRCARGPRCQSDYQARISGPLLDRIDLRIEVPAVSASDLIRPGAAEKSAAVAARVATARTIQRDRFERAGVSASLTNAHCATALIEEIAKPDAAGLSLLHVASEKLGFSARAYHRVLKVARTLADLDGSETVGRIHLAEAISYRMTGDRLAQAAA
;
A
#
# COMPACT_ATOMS: atom_id res chain seq x y z
N MET A 1 5.99 -37.45 24.62
CA MET A 1 6.67 -36.15 24.69
C MET A 1 5.99 -35.23 23.69
N VAL A 2 5.72 -33.97 24.04
CA VAL A 2 5.12 -32.98 23.13
C VAL A 2 6.21 -32.00 22.71
N SER A 3 6.50 -31.94 21.43
CA SER A 3 7.38 -30.92 20.86
C SER A 3 6.56 -29.66 20.56
N ARG A 4 7.13 -28.46 20.79
CA ARG A 4 6.49 -27.18 20.53
C ARG A 4 7.39 -26.33 19.64
N ILE A 5 6.82 -25.83 18.56
CA ILE A 5 7.49 -24.92 17.61
C ILE A 5 6.65 -23.67 17.50
N ARG A 6 7.30 -22.51 17.63
CA ARG A 6 6.68 -21.20 17.45
C ARG A 6 6.58 -20.87 15.97
N THR A 7 5.42 -20.44 15.51
CA THR A 7 5.18 -19.88 14.18
C THR A 7 4.24 -18.69 14.28
N VAL A 8 3.77 -18.16 13.16
CA VAL A 8 2.85 -17.01 13.11
C VAL A 8 1.66 -17.27 12.22
N ALA A 9 0.56 -16.57 12.49
CA ALA A 9 -0.54 -16.33 11.57
C ALA A 9 -0.58 -14.83 11.24
N PHE A 10 -1.08 -14.45 10.07
CA PHE A 10 -1.13 -13.05 9.67
C PHE A 10 -2.54 -12.48 9.85
N GLN A 11 -2.64 -11.36 10.56
CA GLN A 11 -3.85 -10.53 10.65
C GLN A 11 -3.53 -9.14 10.08
N GLY A 12 -3.86 -8.91 8.82
CA GLY A 12 -3.37 -7.74 8.11
C GLY A 12 -1.87 -7.82 7.89
N ILE A 13 -1.13 -6.82 8.37
CA ILE A 13 0.34 -6.79 8.34
C ILE A 13 0.96 -7.33 9.65
N GLU A 14 0.15 -7.64 10.65
CA GLU A 14 0.63 -8.12 11.93
C GLU A 14 0.82 -9.64 11.92
N ALA A 15 1.93 -10.09 12.49
CA ALA A 15 2.23 -11.50 12.68
C ALA A 15 1.86 -11.89 14.12
N VAL A 16 0.79 -12.69 14.25
CA VAL A 16 0.26 -13.16 15.54
C VAL A 16 0.86 -14.52 15.86
N PRO A 17 1.38 -14.71 17.10
CA PRO A 17 2.02 -15.96 17.47
C PRO A 17 1.09 -17.18 17.43
N VAL A 18 1.59 -18.30 16.90
CA VAL A 18 0.94 -19.61 16.86
C VAL A 18 1.90 -20.67 17.37
N ASP A 19 1.42 -21.56 18.25
CA ASP A 19 2.18 -22.71 18.72
C ASP A 19 1.79 -23.97 17.94
N VAL A 20 2.75 -24.58 17.28
CA VAL A 20 2.63 -25.89 16.65
C VAL A 20 3.07 -26.94 17.67
N GLN A 21 2.13 -27.73 18.18
CA GLN A 21 2.36 -28.76 19.15
C GLN A 21 2.29 -30.13 18.47
N VAL A 22 3.37 -30.88 18.48
CA VAL A 22 3.45 -32.19 17.84
C VAL A 22 3.59 -33.28 18.92
N MET A 23 2.67 -34.24 18.91
CA MET A 23 2.66 -35.40 19.80
C MET A 23 2.73 -36.68 19.01
N VAL A 24 3.66 -37.55 19.37
CA VAL A 24 3.78 -38.94 18.87
C VAL A 24 3.38 -39.89 19.98
N ALA A 25 2.29 -40.63 19.78
CA ALA A 25 1.73 -41.55 20.77
C ALA A 25 1.36 -42.90 20.16
N PRO A 26 1.24 -43.97 20.94
CA PRO A 26 0.69 -45.24 20.46
C PRO A 26 -0.74 -45.06 19.88
N GLY A 27 -1.05 -45.76 18.80
CA GLY A 27 -2.37 -45.70 18.16
C GLY A 27 -2.32 -45.98 16.67
N LYS A 28 -3.45 -45.79 15.99
CA LYS A 28 -3.55 -45.99 14.53
C LYS A 28 -2.56 -45.05 13.81
N VAL A 29 -1.71 -45.65 12.96
CA VAL A 29 -0.72 -44.92 12.17
C VAL A 29 -1.38 -43.84 11.31
N GLY A 30 -0.88 -42.64 11.40
CA GLY A 30 -1.35 -41.50 10.61
C GLY A 30 -1.09 -40.15 11.28
N MET A 31 -1.14 -39.09 10.49
CA MET A 31 -1.00 -37.70 10.96
C MET A 31 -2.37 -37.01 10.95
N HIS A 32 -2.72 -36.37 12.06
CA HIS A 32 -3.94 -35.60 12.25
C HIS A 32 -3.57 -34.17 12.64
N ILE A 33 -4.09 -33.19 11.89
CA ILE A 33 -3.86 -31.75 12.17
C ILE A 33 -5.18 -31.17 12.68
N VAL A 34 -5.14 -30.44 13.79
CA VAL A 34 -6.27 -29.75 14.42
C VAL A 34 -5.93 -28.29 14.70
N GLY A 35 -6.90 -27.38 14.79
CA GLY A 35 -6.71 -25.98 15.15
C GLY A 35 -7.10 -24.98 14.06
N LEU A 36 -8.25 -25.15 13.40
CA LEU A 36 -8.82 -24.21 12.40
C LEU A 36 -7.89 -23.89 11.21
N GLY A 37 -7.22 -24.91 10.68
CA GLY A 37 -6.43 -24.76 9.45
C GLY A 37 -7.33 -24.70 8.20
N ASP A 38 -6.91 -23.91 7.20
CA ASP A 38 -7.52 -23.91 5.88
C ASP A 38 -7.19 -25.21 5.08
N LYS A 39 -7.64 -25.28 3.83
CA LYS A 39 -7.33 -26.42 2.95
C LYS A 39 -5.82 -26.61 2.77
N ALA A 40 -5.04 -25.52 2.66
CA ALA A 40 -3.59 -25.60 2.48
C ALA A 40 -2.89 -26.20 3.70
N VAL A 41 -3.36 -25.87 4.91
CA VAL A 41 -2.87 -26.47 6.18
C VAL A 41 -3.28 -27.96 6.25
N ALA A 42 -4.47 -28.33 5.79
CA ALA A 42 -4.87 -29.73 5.75
C ALA A 42 -3.99 -30.57 4.80
N GLU A 43 -3.56 -29.98 3.68
CA GLU A 43 -2.65 -30.59 2.69
C GLU A 43 -1.18 -30.67 3.18
N SER A 44 -0.81 -29.92 4.22
CA SER A 44 0.53 -29.97 4.83
C SER A 44 0.93 -31.39 5.24
N ARG A 45 -0.03 -32.22 5.60
CA ARG A 45 0.21 -33.62 5.95
C ARG A 45 0.99 -34.36 4.86
N GLU A 46 0.52 -34.24 3.61
CA GLU A 46 1.11 -34.94 2.46
C GLU A 46 2.50 -34.38 2.12
N ARG A 47 2.63 -33.04 2.13
CA ARG A 47 3.92 -32.36 1.84
C ARG A 47 4.98 -32.67 2.90
N VAL A 48 4.62 -32.59 4.17
CA VAL A 48 5.53 -32.89 5.29
C VAL A 48 5.99 -34.37 5.25
N GLN A 49 5.06 -35.29 4.99
CA GLN A 49 5.37 -36.71 4.91
C GLN A 49 6.35 -37.00 3.76
N ALA A 50 6.09 -36.47 2.58
CA ALA A 50 6.96 -36.64 1.40
C ALA A 50 8.34 -36.02 1.63
N ALA A 51 8.38 -34.77 2.14
CA ALA A 51 9.62 -34.05 2.41
C ALA A 51 10.51 -34.76 3.45
N LEU A 52 9.94 -35.30 4.52
CA LEU A 52 10.68 -36.08 5.50
C LEU A 52 11.25 -37.36 4.89
N HIS A 53 10.45 -38.09 4.12
CA HIS A 53 10.91 -39.29 3.44
C HIS A 53 12.06 -38.99 2.46
N ALA A 54 11.94 -37.94 1.65
CA ALA A 54 13.00 -37.48 0.74
C ALA A 54 14.27 -37.03 1.49
N SER A 55 14.14 -36.59 2.73
CA SER A 55 15.25 -36.21 3.62
C SER A 55 15.85 -37.37 4.40
N GLY A 56 15.46 -38.61 4.09
CA GLY A 56 15.95 -39.81 4.77
C GLY A 56 15.37 -40.07 6.14
N LEU A 57 14.25 -39.39 6.50
CA LEU A 57 13.55 -39.58 7.73
C LEU A 57 12.23 -40.33 7.48
N SER A 58 12.02 -41.41 8.24
CA SER A 58 10.77 -42.17 8.14
C SER A 58 9.70 -41.62 9.09
N MET A 59 8.46 -41.59 8.63
CA MET A 59 7.32 -41.33 9.51
C MET A 59 7.24 -42.41 10.62
N PRO A 60 6.97 -42.03 11.87
CA PRO A 60 6.83 -43.01 12.94
C PRO A 60 5.60 -43.90 12.70
N SER A 61 5.76 -45.22 12.95
CA SER A 61 4.64 -46.20 12.93
C SER A 61 3.72 -46.03 14.14
N LYS A 62 3.31 -44.79 14.41
CA LYS A 62 2.49 -44.35 15.57
C LYS A 62 1.52 -43.28 15.13
N LYS A 63 0.57 -42.94 16.00
CA LYS A 63 -0.32 -41.80 15.78
C LYS A 63 0.43 -40.50 16.01
N VAL A 64 0.45 -39.62 15.02
CA VAL A 64 0.95 -38.23 15.11
C VAL A 64 -0.24 -37.28 15.21
N THR A 65 -0.26 -36.44 16.23
CA THR A 65 -1.24 -35.38 16.36
C THR A 65 -0.53 -34.04 16.37
N VAL A 66 -0.93 -33.16 15.46
CA VAL A 66 -0.44 -31.78 15.37
C VAL A 66 -1.57 -30.85 15.77
N ASN A 67 -1.35 -30.03 16.79
CA ASN A 67 -2.29 -29.01 17.23
C ASN A 67 -1.72 -27.62 16.96
N LEU A 68 -2.50 -26.77 16.29
CA LEU A 68 -2.15 -25.37 16.00
C LEU A 68 -2.93 -24.47 16.98
N ALA A 69 -2.26 -24.00 18.02
CA ALA A 69 -2.85 -23.18 19.08
C ALA A 69 -2.53 -21.67 18.86
N PRO A 70 -3.45 -20.76 19.18
CA PRO A 70 -4.80 -20.96 19.74
C PRO A 70 -5.84 -21.43 18.70
N ALA A 71 -6.90 -22.10 19.15
CA ALA A 71 -7.87 -22.73 18.26
C ALA A 71 -8.84 -21.71 17.59
N ASP A 72 -9.03 -20.54 18.15
CA ASP A 72 -9.91 -19.46 17.70
C ASP A 72 -9.32 -18.59 16.59
N LEU A 73 -7.99 -18.69 16.37
CA LEU A 73 -7.29 -17.96 15.32
C LEU A 73 -7.28 -18.78 14.02
N PRO A 74 -7.77 -18.26 12.88
CA PRO A 74 -7.67 -18.93 11.59
C PRO A 74 -6.20 -19.07 11.14
N LYS A 75 -5.84 -20.25 10.63
CA LYS A 75 -4.53 -20.53 10.06
C LYS A 75 -4.67 -20.75 8.57
N GLU A 76 -4.15 -19.82 7.79
CA GLU A 76 -4.24 -19.82 6.33
C GLU A 76 -2.85 -19.91 5.71
N GLY A 77 -2.72 -20.72 4.68
CA GLY A 77 -1.50 -20.83 3.89
C GLY A 77 -0.64 -22.04 4.20
N SER A 78 0.41 -22.20 3.40
CA SER A 78 1.31 -23.36 3.40
C SER A 78 2.55 -23.20 4.28
N HIS A 79 2.78 -22.00 4.85
CA HIS A 79 3.96 -21.70 5.67
C HIS A 79 4.04 -22.49 6.98
N TYR A 80 2.99 -23.25 7.32
CA TYR A 80 2.95 -24.15 8.48
C TYR A 80 3.68 -25.48 8.24
N ASP A 81 4.03 -25.81 6.98
CA ASP A 81 4.68 -27.08 6.65
C ASP A 81 6.00 -27.24 7.40
N LEU A 82 6.86 -26.22 7.34
CA LEU A 82 8.18 -26.27 7.99
C LEU A 82 8.10 -26.37 9.51
N PRO A 83 7.29 -25.58 10.24
CA PRO A 83 7.14 -25.73 11.70
C PRO A 83 6.54 -27.09 12.08
N ILE A 84 5.63 -27.67 11.30
CA ILE A 84 5.10 -29.02 11.53
C ILE A 84 6.22 -30.06 11.35
N ALA A 85 7.00 -29.96 10.27
CA ALA A 85 8.11 -30.88 10.00
C ALA A 85 9.19 -30.80 11.10
N LEU A 86 9.60 -29.59 11.51
CA LEU A 86 10.59 -29.40 12.59
C LEU A 86 10.06 -29.91 13.93
N GLY A 87 8.78 -29.71 14.23
CA GLY A 87 8.15 -30.28 15.42
C GLY A 87 8.19 -31.80 15.43
N LEU A 88 8.01 -32.45 14.28
CA LEU A 88 8.11 -33.89 14.12
C LEU A 88 9.58 -34.36 14.21
N MET A 89 10.49 -33.65 13.56
CA MET A 89 11.95 -33.94 13.65
C MET A 89 12.47 -33.84 15.09
N ALA A 90 11.99 -32.86 15.86
CA ALA A 90 12.31 -32.73 17.27
C ALA A 90 11.74 -33.88 18.10
N ALA A 91 10.47 -34.26 17.83
CA ALA A 91 9.83 -35.38 18.53
C ALA A 91 10.50 -36.75 18.23
N LEU A 92 11.18 -36.87 17.09
CA LEU A 92 11.96 -38.02 16.66
C LEU A 92 13.45 -37.98 17.08
N GLY A 93 13.89 -36.86 17.71
CA GLY A 93 15.28 -36.65 18.09
C GLY A 93 16.24 -36.35 16.95
N ALA A 94 15.74 -36.00 15.75
CA ALA A 94 16.57 -35.65 14.61
C ALA A 94 17.19 -34.25 14.72
N VAL A 95 16.50 -33.32 15.45
CA VAL A 95 16.95 -31.97 15.78
C VAL A 95 16.69 -31.74 17.27
N PRO A 96 17.59 -31.02 18.00
CA PRO A 96 17.36 -30.69 19.42
C PRO A 96 16.14 -29.75 19.56
N GLY A 97 15.15 -30.19 20.36
CA GLY A 97 13.91 -29.42 20.53
C GLY A 97 14.09 -28.12 21.34
N ASP A 98 15.05 -28.09 22.27
CA ASP A 98 15.44 -26.93 23.06
C ASP A 98 16.06 -25.82 22.18
N ALA A 99 16.91 -26.20 21.22
CA ALA A 99 17.49 -25.25 20.27
C ALA A 99 16.43 -24.56 19.41
N LEU A 100 15.36 -25.28 19.01
CA LEU A 100 14.26 -24.73 18.22
C LEU A 100 13.36 -23.75 19.01
N SER A 101 13.35 -23.81 20.34
CA SER A 101 12.54 -22.94 21.19
C SER A 101 12.91 -21.45 21.08
N GLY A 102 14.15 -21.17 20.68
CA GLY A 102 14.68 -19.82 20.44
C GLY A 102 14.24 -19.19 19.10
N TYR A 103 13.46 -19.90 18.28
CA TYR A 103 13.13 -19.44 16.94
C TYR A 103 11.61 -19.43 16.68
N VAL A 104 11.21 -18.46 15.87
CA VAL A 104 9.95 -18.50 15.12
C VAL A 104 10.24 -19.17 13.77
N VAL A 105 9.35 -20.03 13.30
CA VAL A 105 9.57 -20.86 12.10
C VAL A 105 8.47 -20.64 11.09
N LEU A 106 8.80 -20.39 9.83
CA LEU A 106 7.84 -20.38 8.72
C LEU A 106 8.49 -20.90 7.43
N GLY A 107 7.73 -21.61 6.62
CA GLY A 107 8.19 -22.13 5.31
C GLY A 107 7.25 -23.19 4.74
N GLU A 108 7.16 -23.21 3.42
CA GLU A 108 6.45 -24.25 2.69
C GLU A 108 7.42 -25.35 2.27
N LEU A 109 7.00 -26.60 2.28
CA LEU A 109 7.84 -27.73 1.88
C LEU A 109 7.44 -28.24 0.49
N SER A 110 8.44 -28.43 -0.35
CA SER A 110 8.32 -29.23 -1.57
C SER A 110 8.46 -30.72 -1.24
N LEU A 111 7.97 -31.59 -2.12
CA LEU A 111 7.97 -33.05 -1.90
C LEU A 111 9.37 -33.66 -1.80
N ASP A 112 10.39 -33.00 -2.33
CA ASP A 112 11.80 -33.37 -2.28
C ASP A 112 12.55 -32.91 -1.01
N GLY A 113 11.86 -32.25 -0.09
CA GLY A 113 12.45 -31.72 1.15
C GLY A 113 13.11 -30.35 1.00
N THR A 114 13.00 -29.69 -0.14
CA THR A 114 13.38 -28.29 -0.30
C THR A 114 12.34 -27.36 0.34
N ILE A 115 12.79 -26.16 0.74
CA ILE A 115 11.97 -25.16 1.42
C ILE A 115 11.67 -24.04 0.45
N ALA A 116 10.40 -23.93 0.05
CA ALA A 116 9.90 -22.93 -0.88
C ALA A 116 9.65 -21.59 -0.20
N ALA A 117 9.75 -20.49 -0.97
CA ALA A 117 9.48 -19.14 -0.51
C ALA A 117 8.05 -18.98 0.00
N VAL A 118 7.89 -18.16 1.03
CA VAL A 118 6.60 -17.82 1.62
C VAL A 118 6.44 -16.30 1.74
N SER A 119 5.21 -15.83 1.72
CA SER A 119 4.86 -14.43 1.98
C SER A 119 4.92 -14.13 3.48
N GLY A 120 5.25 -12.89 3.85
CA GLY A 120 5.19 -12.41 5.24
C GLY A 120 6.46 -12.67 6.05
N ALA A 121 7.61 -12.91 5.41
CA ALA A 121 8.85 -13.16 6.15
C ALA A 121 9.31 -11.93 6.96
N LEU A 122 9.14 -10.71 6.43
CA LEU A 122 9.49 -9.47 7.14
C LEU A 122 8.63 -9.26 8.40
N PRO A 123 7.29 -9.24 8.36
CA PRO A 123 6.49 -9.12 9.58
C PRO A 123 6.71 -10.26 10.57
N ALA A 124 6.96 -11.49 10.10
CA ALA A 124 7.30 -12.61 10.97
C ALA A 124 8.66 -12.40 11.67
N ALA A 125 9.67 -11.89 10.95
CA ALA A 125 10.98 -11.57 11.51
C ALA A 125 10.89 -10.44 12.55
N MET A 126 10.09 -9.42 12.30
CA MET A 126 9.85 -8.33 13.24
C MET A 126 9.16 -8.82 14.52
N ALA A 127 8.14 -9.67 14.39
CA ALA A 127 7.47 -10.27 15.54
C ALA A 127 8.43 -11.17 16.35
N ALA A 128 9.25 -11.96 15.67
CA ALA A 128 10.28 -12.78 16.33
C ALA A 128 11.29 -11.92 17.11
N ASN A 129 11.79 -10.84 16.49
CA ASN A 129 12.71 -9.91 17.12
C ASN A 129 12.09 -9.23 18.37
N ALA A 130 10.82 -8.85 18.29
CA ALA A 130 10.09 -8.28 19.43
C ALA A 130 9.91 -9.27 20.59
N GLU A 131 9.86 -10.58 20.32
CA GLU A 131 9.84 -11.65 21.33
C GLU A 131 11.26 -12.06 21.81
N GLY A 132 12.33 -11.42 21.33
CA GLY A 132 13.72 -11.80 21.62
C GLY A 132 14.11 -13.16 21.03
N LYS A 133 13.48 -13.57 19.91
CA LYS A 133 13.70 -14.83 19.22
C LYS A 133 14.33 -14.62 17.86
N GLY A 134 15.02 -15.67 17.37
CA GLY A 134 15.46 -15.77 16.00
C GLY A 134 14.33 -16.19 15.05
N LEU A 135 14.65 -16.23 13.75
CA LEU A 135 13.74 -16.69 12.71
C LEU A 135 14.36 -17.81 11.88
N ILE A 136 13.60 -18.86 11.61
CA ILE A 136 13.92 -19.86 10.59
C ILE A 136 12.95 -19.65 9.42
N CYS A 137 13.47 -19.27 8.26
CA CYS A 137 12.67 -19.00 7.08
C CYS A 137 13.33 -19.58 5.80
N PRO A 138 12.61 -19.71 4.68
CA PRO A 138 13.21 -20.17 3.42
C PRO A 138 14.38 -19.31 2.97
N ALA A 139 15.38 -19.91 2.33
CA ALA A 139 16.56 -19.20 1.82
C ALA A 139 16.20 -18.01 0.92
N ALA A 140 15.17 -18.16 0.10
CA ALA A 140 14.67 -17.08 -0.77
C ALA A 140 14.02 -15.90 0.00
N SER A 141 13.52 -16.14 1.23
CA SER A 141 12.92 -15.12 2.09
C SER A 141 13.92 -14.52 3.08
N GLY A 142 15.14 -15.06 3.16
CA GLY A 142 16.19 -14.61 4.09
C GLY A 142 16.57 -13.14 3.94
N PRO A 143 16.85 -12.62 2.72
CA PRO A 143 17.18 -11.21 2.51
C PRO A 143 16.05 -10.25 2.94
N GLU A 144 14.79 -10.67 2.79
CA GLU A 144 13.63 -9.93 3.28
C GLU A 144 13.58 -9.90 4.81
N ALA A 145 13.74 -11.04 5.46
CA ALA A 145 13.74 -11.17 6.90
C ALA A 145 14.87 -10.38 7.56
N ALA A 146 16.04 -10.26 6.91
CA ALA A 146 17.20 -9.56 7.40
C ALA A 146 16.98 -8.06 7.69
N TRP A 147 15.92 -7.46 7.13
CA TRP A 147 15.51 -6.08 7.41
C TRP A 147 14.90 -5.87 8.80
N ALA A 148 14.53 -6.94 9.51
CA ALA A 148 13.97 -6.84 10.85
C ALA A 148 14.98 -6.37 11.93
N GLY A 149 16.26 -6.31 11.61
CA GLY A 149 17.31 -5.80 12.51
C GLY A 149 18.61 -6.56 12.38
N SER A 150 19.72 -5.97 12.86
CA SER A 150 21.05 -6.59 12.85
C SER A 150 21.21 -7.67 13.92
N GLU A 151 20.51 -7.55 15.02
CA GLU A 151 20.66 -8.38 16.20
C GLU A 151 19.86 -9.69 16.17
N ILE A 152 18.83 -9.77 15.31
CA ILE A 152 18.02 -10.99 15.18
C ILE A 152 18.82 -12.11 14.50
N ASP A 153 18.83 -13.30 15.09
CA ASP A 153 19.41 -14.49 14.46
C ASP A 153 18.46 -15.04 13.40
N ILE A 154 18.92 -15.11 12.13
CA ILE A 154 18.12 -15.57 11.00
C ILE A 154 18.80 -16.74 10.32
N LEU A 155 18.13 -17.90 10.36
CA LEU A 155 18.53 -19.09 9.65
C LEU A 155 17.68 -19.22 8.37
N ALA A 156 18.34 -19.22 7.21
CA ALA A 156 17.69 -19.28 5.91
C ALA A 156 18.11 -20.55 5.14
N PRO A 157 17.64 -21.72 5.56
CA PRO A 157 17.98 -23.00 4.94
C PRO A 157 17.27 -23.21 3.59
N ARG A 158 17.91 -23.99 2.71
CA ARG A 158 17.33 -24.42 1.43
C ARG A 158 16.54 -25.72 1.55
N SER A 159 16.80 -26.53 2.59
CA SER A 159 16.18 -27.85 2.77
C SER A 159 16.14 -28.26 4.23
N LEU A 160 15.32 -29.27 4.56
CA LEU A 160 15.25 -29.87 5.91
C LEU A 160 16.61 -30.44 6.35
N ILE A 161 17.39 -31.02 5.44
CA ILE A 161 18.72 -31.56 5.74
C ILE A 161 19.67 -30.44 6.15
N ALA A 162 19.59 -29.27 5.51
CA ALA A 162 20.44 -28.13 5.88
C ALA A 162 20.18 -27.65 7.31
N ILE A 163 18.91 -27.69 7.78
CA ILE A 163 18.56 -27.37 9.16
C ILE A 163 19.15 -28.41 10.13
N ALA A 164 18.95 -29.69 9.83
CA ALA A 164 19.48 -30.77 10.66
C ALA A 164 21.02 -30.70 10.78
N ASN A 165 21.71 -30.41 9.70
CA ASN A 165 23.15 -30.23 9.66
C ASN A 165 23.62 -29.03 10.47
N HIS A 166 22.89 -27.91 10.41
CA HIS A 166 23.17 -26.71 11.18
C HIS A 166 23.13 -26.99 12.70
N PHE A 167 22.05 -27.59 13.19
CA PHE A 167 21.89 -27.88 14.61
C PHE A 167 22.78 -29.02 15.09
N ARG A 168 23.32 -29.84 14.20
CA ARG A 168 24.37 -30.85 14.52
C ARG A 168 25.79 -30.28 14.46
N GLY A 169 25.93 -29.02 14.01
CA GLY A 169 27.25 -28.39 13.85
C GLY A 169 28.08 -28.89 12.67
N THR A 170 27.50 -29.71 11.77
CA THR A 170 28.19 -30.25 10.60
C THR A 170 28.26 -29.26 9.43
N GLN A 171 27.27 -28.36 9.35
CA GLN A 171 27.22 -27.28 8.37
C GLN A 171 26.46 -26.10 8.96
N VAL A 172 27.19 -25.04 9.31
CA VAL A 172 26.57 -23.81 9.87
C VAL A 172 26.04 -22.92 8.76
N LEU A 173 24.79 -22.50 8.87
CA LEU A 173 24.18 -21.56 7.96
C LEU A 173 24.69 -20.14 8.25
N SER A 174 25.05 -19.42 7.20
CA SER A 174 25.37 -17.99 7.31
C SER A 174 24.10 -17.15 7.40
N ARG A 175 24.19 -16.04 8.12
CA ARG A 175 23.11 -15.06 8.16
C ARG A 175 22.87 -14.49 6.76
N PRO A 176 21.61 -14.36 6.31
CA PRO A 176 21.28 -13.67 5.06
C PRO A 176 21.54 -12.16 5.19
N GLU A 177 21.97 -11.55 4.10
CA GLU A 177 22.20 -10.11 4.04
C GLU A 177 20.97 -9.37 3.48
N ALA A 178 20.61 -8.26 4.11
CA ALA A 178 19.63 -7.34 3.59
C ALA A 178 20.18 -6.62 2.35
N SER A 179 19.40 -6.55 1.28
CA SER A 179 19.80 -5.85 0.08
C SER A 179 18.87 -4.69 -0.25
N ILE A 180 19.42 -3.47 -0.39
CA ILE A 180 18.70 -2.32 -0.89
C ILE A 180 18.62 -2.41 -2.42
N HIS A 181 17.46 -2.22 -2.98
CA HIS A 181 17.34 -1.97 -4.40
C HIS A 181 17.80 -0.54 -4.66
N ALA A 182 18.99 -0.39 -5.28
CA ALA A 182 19.39 0.91 -5.80
C ALA A 182 18.24 1.41 -6.70
N PRO A 183 17.73 2.63 -6.49
CA PRO A 183 16.64 3.14 -7.31
C PRO A 183 17.06 3.07 -8.77
N ALA A 184 16.33 2.32 -9.60
CA ALA A 184 16.52 2.39 -11.04
C ALA A 184 16.36 3.86 -11.44
N SER A 185 17.35 4.41 -12.15
CA SER A 185 17.51 5.85 -12.42
C SER A 185 16.39 6.49 -13.27
N ASP A 186 15.43 5.70 -13.76
CA ASP A 186 14.56 6.10 -14.86
C ASP A 186 13.10 6.31 -14.45
N LEU A 187 12.86 7.27 -13.54
CA LEU A 187 11.52 7.83 -13.46
C LEU A 187 11.32 8.84 -14.61
N PRO A 188 10.17 8.83 -15.29
CA PRO A 188 9.90 9.79 -16.36
C PRO A 188 9.90 11.22 -15.81
N ASP A 189 10.56 12.14 -16.52
CA ASP A 189 10.74 13.54 -16.10
C ASP A 189 9.55 14.42 -16.54
N LEU A 190 9.18 15.40 -15.71
CA LEU A 190 8.18 16.42 -16.05
C LEU A 190 8.58 17.24 -17.29
N ALA A 191 9.87 17.39 -17.54
CA ALA A 191 10.40 18.08 -18.72
C ALA A 191 9.98 17.43 -20.04
N ASP A 192 9.65 16.14 -20.04
CA ASP A 192 9.14 15.44 -21.24
C ASP A 192 7.74 15.93 -21.66
N ILE A 193 6.99 16.57 -20.74
CA ILE A 193 5.64 17.08 -21.02
C ILE A 193 5.75 18.50 -21.53
N LYS A 194 5.36 18.70 -22.78
CA LYS A 194 5.33 20.03 -23.39
C LYS A 194 4.02 20.73 -23.07
N GLY A 195 4.10 22.01 -22.71
CA GLY A 195 2.94 22.79 -22.28
C GLY A 195 2.37 22.28 -20.95
N GLN A 196 1.04 22.41 -20.78
CA GLN A 196 0.29 21.92 -19.61
C GLN A 196 0.75 22.52 -18.27
N GLU A 197 1.16 23.78 -18.23
CA GLU A 197 1.77 24.41 -17.06
C GLU A 197 0.81 24.44 -15.85
N SER A 198 -0.48 24.68 -16.08
CA SER A 198 -1.49 24.62 -15.02
C SER A 198 -1.66 23.21 -14.42
N ALA A 199 -1.55 22.18 -15.25
CA ALA A 199 -1.64 20.79 -14.80
C ALA A 199 -0.36 20.37 -14.05
N LYS A 200 0.83 20.80 -14.49
CA LYS A 200 2.09 20.60 -13.77
C LYS A 200 2.06 21.31 -12.41
N ARG A 201 1.54 22.56 -12.34
CA ARG A 201 1.37 23.28 -11.07
C ARG A 201 0.43 22.55 -10.13
N ALA A 202 -0.72 22.07 -10.62
CA ALA A 202 -1.64 21.28 -9.80
C ALA A 202 -1.01 19.96 -9.30
N LEU A 203 -0.14 19.33 -10.12
CA LEU A 203 0.58 18.12 -9.73
C LEU A 203 1.61 18.43 -8.63
N GLU A 204 2.32 19.58 -8.71
CA GLU A 204 3.23 20.08 -7.67
C GLU A 204 2.48 20.32 -6.36
N VAL A 205 1.33 21.00 -6.39
CA VAL A 205 0.49 21.25 -5.21
C VAL A 205 -0.02 19.94 -4.62
N ALA A 206 -0.47 19.01 -5.49
CA ALA A 206 -0.89 17.68 -5.05
C ALA A 206 0.25 16.92 -4.38
N ALA A 207 1.46 16.94 -4.93
CA ALA A 207 2.65 16.33 -4.35
C ALA A 207 3.03 16.96 -3.01
N ALA A 208 3.04 18.29 -2.93
CA ALA A 208 3.43 19.02 -1.74
C ALA A 208 2.48 18.79 -0.55
N GLY A 209 1.15 18.78 -0.79
CA GLY A 209 0.15 18.64 0.26
C GLY A 209 -0.38 17.22 0.47
N GLY A 210 -0.06 16.26 -0.40
CA GLY A 210 -0.69 14.94 -0.41
C GLY A 210 -2.15 14.97 -0.86
N HIS A 211 -2.52 15.96 -1.68
CA HIS A 211 -3.89 16.18 -2.11
C HIS A 211 -4.33 15.21 -3.19
N ASN A 212 -5.59 14.80 -3.12
CA ASN A 212 -6.24 14.04 -4.18
C ASN A 212 -6.53 14.95 -5.38
N LEU A 213 -6.19 14.50 -6.58
CA LEU A 213 -6.29 15.27 -7.82
C LEU A 213 -7.17 14.54 -8.85
N MET A 214 -8.07 15.27 -9.48
CA MET A 214 -8.82 14.80 -10.65
C MET A 214 -8.49 15.65 -11.88
N MET A 215 -8.10 14.99 -12.95
CA MET A 215 -7.81 15.58 -14.26
C MET A 215 -8.91 15.24 -15.26
N VAL A 216 -9.51 16.27 -15.86
CA VAL A 216 -10.54 16.11 -16.87
C VAL A 216 -10.05 16.70 -18.20
N GLY A 217 -10.14 15.96 -19.28
CA GLY A 217 -9.71 16.47 -20.60
C GLY A 217 -9.90 15.44 -21.70
N PRO A 218 -9.80 15.85 -22.97
CA PRO A 218 -10.01 14.97 -24.11
C PRO A 218 -8.96 13.83 -24.16
N PRO A 219 -9.23 12.76 -24.92
CA PRO A 219 -8.23 11.74 -25.19
C PRO A 219 -6.96 12.35 -25.78
N GLY A 220 -5.79 11.85 -25.37
CA GLY A 220 -4.50 12.35 -25.85
C GLY A 220 -4.02 13.67 -25.23
N SER A 221 -4.73 14.26 -24.26
CA SER A 221 -4.30 15.49 -23.58
C SER A 221 -3.12 15.31 -22.59
N GLY A 222 -2.63 14.09 -22.38
CA GLY A 222 -1.45 13.82 -21.55
C GLY A 222 -1.74 13.52 -20.07
N LYS A 223 -3.00 13.30 -19.66
CA LYS A 223 -3.40 13.03 -18.27
C LYS A 223 -2.62 11.87 -17.62
N SER A 224 -2.56 10.73 -18.30
CA SER A 224 -1.85 9.53 -17.80
C SER A 224 -0.34 9.77 -17.76
N MET A 225 0.21 10.54 -18.70
CA MET A 225 1.61 10.95 -18.68
C MET A 225 1.94 11.85 -17.49
N LEU A 226 1.06 12.80 -17.16
CA LEU A 226 1.19 13.65 -15.96
C LEU A 226 1.17 12.80 -14.69
N ALA A 227 0.20 11.89 -14.54
CA ALA A 227 0.10 11.02 -13.37
C ALA A 227 1.34 10.15 -13.16
N GLN A 228 1.89 9.56 -14.23
CA GLN A 228 3.10 8.72 -14.19
C GLN A 228 4.37 9.48 -13.76
N ARG A 229 4.37 10.80 -13.82
CA ARG A 229 5.50 11.64 -13.39
C ARG A 229 5.39 12.10 -11.94
N LEU A 230 4.26 11.91 -11.29
CA LEU A 230 4.09 12.25 -9.87
C LEU A 230 5.14 11.58 -8.98
N PRO A 231 5.50 10.29 -9.14
CA PRO A 231 6.56 9.68 -8.34
C PRO A 231 7.92 10.38 -8.43
N SER A 232 8.24 11.04 -9.55
CA SER A 232 9.52 11.75 -9.74
C SER A 232 9.65 13.05 -8.93
N ILE A 233 8.54 13.56 -8.41
CA ILE A 233 8.49 14.79 -7.60
C ILE A 233 8.07 14.55 -6.15
N LEU A 234 7.73 13.31 -5.79
CA LEU A 234 7.42 12.95 -4.42
C LEU A 234 8.71 12.69 -3.61
N PRO A 235 8.76 13.10 -2.34
CA PRO A 235 9.88 12.77 -1.47
C PRO A 235 9.94 11.25 -1.21
N PRO A 236 11.15 10.70 -0.96
CA PRO A 236 11.29 9.29 -0.61
C PRO A 236 10.50 8.95 0.66
N LEU A 237 10.26 7.66 0.87
CA LEU A 237 9.63 7.15 2.07
C LEU A 237 10.52 7.41 3.29
N ALA A 238 9.94 7.92 4.37
CA ALA A 238 10.60 7.94 5.67
C ALA A 238 10.78 6.49 6.20
N PRO A 239 11.73 6.24 7.12
CA PRO A 239 12.00 4.87 7.60
C PRO A 239 10.76 4.11 8.09
N LYS A 240 9.87 4.77 8.82
CA LYS A 240 8.60 4.18 9.27
C LYS A 240 7.66 3.87 8.11
N GLU A 241 7.53 4.78 7.15
CA GLU A 241 6.70 4.59 5.95
C GLU A 241 7.26 3.44 5.08
N LEU A 242 8.59 3.39 4.92
CA LEU A 242 9.28 2.31 4.19
C LEU A 242 8.95 0.94 4.80
N LEU A 243 8.98 0.85 6.13
CA LEU A 243 8.66 -0.38 6.84
C LEU A 243 7.19 -0.79 6.63
N GLU A 244 6.24 0.13 6.80
CA GLU A 244 4.80 -0.12 6.59
C GLU A 244 4.53 -0.62 5.15
N VAL A 245 5.09 0.05 4.15
CA VAL A 245 4.96 -0.34 2.72
C VAL A 245 5.56 -1.71 2.47
N SER A 246 6.75 -1.98 3.02
CA SER A 246 7.44 -3.26 2.85
C SER A 246 6.70 -4.42 3.52
N MET A 247 6.09 -4.20 4.69
CA MET A 247 5.26 -5.21 5.37
C MET A 247 4.03 -5.58 4.54
N ILE A 248 3.36 -4.58 3.93
CA ILE A 248 2.22 -4.83 3.04
C ILE A 248 2.66 -5.64 1.82
N ALA A 249 3.76 -5.23 1.17
CA ALA A 249 4.32 -5.93 0.01
C ALA A 249 4.76 -7.36 0.35
N SER A 250 5.34 -7.58 1.54
CA SER A 250 5.72 -8.89 2.07
C SER A 250 4.51 -9.83 2.21
N VAL A 251 3.44 -9.37 2.88
CA VAL A 251 2.21 -10.15 3.06
C VAL A 251 1.50 -10.42 1.72
N ALA A 252 1.58 -9.48 0.78
CA ALA A 252 1.07 -9.67 -0.58
C ALA A 252 1.88 -10.68 -1.40
N GLY A 253 3.15 -10.93 -1.02
CA GLY A 253 4.09 -11.72 -1.80
C GLY A 253 4.70 -10.97 -2.98
N GLU A 254 4.69 -9.64 -2.93
CA GLU A 254 5.20 -8.76 -4.00
C GLU A 254 6.62 -8.21 -3.72
N LEU A 255 7.24 -8.62 -2.63
CA LEU A 255 8.60 -8.16 -2.29
C LEU A 255 9.65 -8.93 -3.12
N ALA A 256 9.92 -8.46 -4.32
CA ALA A 256 10.80 -9.12 -5.26
C ALA A 256 12.23 -9.28 -4.72
N GLY A 257 12.65 -10.54 -4.47
CA GLY A 257 13.99 -10.89 -3.99
C GLY A 257 14.35 -10.28 -2.63
N GLY A 258 13.36 -9.92 -1.82
CA GLY A 258 13.56 -9.34 -0.48
C GLY A 258 14.17 -7.93 -0.47
N ARG A 259 14.13 -7.21 -1.60
CA ARG A 259 14.72 -5.87 -1.71
C ARG A 259 13.72 -4.80 -1.35
N LEU A 260 14.11 -3.90 -0.45
CA LEU A 260 13.33 -2.71 -0.14
C LEU A 260 13.68 -1.56 -1.10
N THR A 261 12.69 -0.68 -1.30
CA THR A 261 12.86 0.55 -2.06
C THR A 261 12.25 1.71 -1.27
N ASP A 262 12.96 2.83 -1.22
CA ASP A 262 12.50 4.07 -0.59
C ASP A 262 11.52 4.85 -1.50
N ARG A 263 11.22 4.33 -2.68
CA ARG A 263 10.25 4.94 -3.61
C ARG A 263 8.83 4.72 -3.12
N ARG A 264 8.02 5.76 -3.24
CA ARG A 264 6.59 5.66 -2.97
C ARG A 264 5.91 4.76 -4.00
N PRO A 265 5.05 3.82 -3.58
CA PRO A 265 4.30 2.97 -4.50
C PRO A 265 3.48 3.81 -5.51
N PHE A 266 3.43 3.34 -6.74
CA PHE A 266 2.52 3.86 -7.77
C PHE A 266 1.73 2.69 -8.33
N ARG A 267 0.44 2.67 -8.03
CA ARG A 267 -0.46 1.59 -8.46
C ARG A 267 -1.46 2.14 -9.46
N ALA A 268 -1.59 1.48 -10.58
CA ALA A 268 -2.48 1.89 -11.67
C ALA A 268 -3.34 0.69 -12.13
N PRO A 269 -4.32 0.26 -11.33
CA PRO A 269 -5.18 -0.86 -11.70
C PRO A 269 -6.03 -0.52 -12.92
N HIS A 270 -6.27 -1.52 -13.76
CA HIS A 270 -7.16 -1.38 -14.89
C HIS A 270 -8.62 -1.21 -14.42
N HIS A 271 -9.44 -0.46 -15.15
CA HIS A 271 -10.84 -0.16 -14.77
C HIS A 271 -11.73 -1.41 -14.62
N SER A 272 -11.34 -2.55 -15.19
CA SER A 272 -12.02 -3.85 -15.00
C SER A 272 -11.69 -4.53 -13.67
N ALA A 273 -10.84 -3.94 -12.82
CA ALA A 273 -10.49 -4.51 -11.53
C ALA A 273 -11.74 -4.71 -10.66
N SER A 274 -11.86 -5.89 -10.08
CA SER A 274 -12.97 -6.18 -9.16
C SER A 274 -12.82 -5.44 -7.84
N MET A 275 -13.92 -5.28 -7.08
CA MET A 275 -13.88 -4.70 -5.74
C MET A 275 -12.88 -5.43 -4.84
N ALA A 276 -12.80 -6.77 -4.89
CA ALA A 276 -11.86 -7.55 -4.10
C ALA A 276 -10.39 -7.32 -4.52
N ALA A 277 -10.11 -7.09 -5.80
CA ALA A 277 -8.78 -6.71 -6.25
C ALA A 277 -8.42 -5.29 -5.77
N MET A 278 -9.39 -4.38 -5.73
CA MET A 278 -9.17 -2.99 -5.33
C MET A 278 -8.93 -2.84 -3.83
N VAL A 279 -9.87 -3.32 -2.99
CA VAL A 279 -9.82 -3.11 -1.53
C VAL A 279 -9.26 -4.31 -0.76
N GLY A 280 -9.08 -5.43 -1.42
CA GLY A 280 -8.62 -6.67 -0.80
C GLY A 280 -9.76 -7.64 -0.49
N GLY A 281 -9.40 -8.85 -0.12
CA GLY A 281 -10.34 -9.93 0.14
C GLY A 281 -10.08 -11.15 -0.75
N GLY A 282 -11.13 -11.83 -1.19
CA GLY A 282 -11.04 -13.08 -1.95
C GLY A 282 -11.11 -14.33 -1.04
N LEU A 283 -10.82 -15.52 -1.53
CA LEU A 283 -10.82 -16.76 -0.73
C LEU A 283 -9.81 -16.71 0.42
N ARG A 284 -8.64 -16.15 0.18
CA ARG A 284 -7.65 -15.77 1.20
C ARG A 284 -7.68 -14.25 1.35
N VAL A 285 -7.61 -13.76 2.58
CA VAL A 285 -7.59 -12.31 2.85
C VAL A 285 -6.23 -11.77 2.47
N ARG A 286 -6.18 -11.05 1.32
CA ARG A 286 -4.96 -10.38 0.85
C ARG A 286 -5.20 -8.88 0.72
N PRO A 287 -4.16 -8.05 0.89
CA PRO A 287 -4.27 -6.62 0.61
C PRO A 287 -4.60 -6.40 -0.87
N GLY A 288 -5.47 -5.42 -1.15
CA GLY A 288 -5.78 -4.99 -2.50
C GLY A 288 -4.91 -3.82 -2.97
N GLU A 289 -5.16 -3.34 -4.19
CA GLU A 289 -4.43 -2.24 -4.82
C GLU A 289 -4.37 -0.98 -3.96
N VAL A 290 -5.44 -0.69 -3.21
CA VAL A 290 -5.51 0.45 -2.29
C VAL A 290 -4.48 0.32 -1.16
N SER A 291 -4.34 -0.86 -0.57
CA SER A 291 -3.35 -1.11 0.48
C SER A 291 -1.93 -1.20 -0.10
N LEU A 292 -1.77 -1.76 -1.30
CA LEU A 292 -0.49 -1.79 -2.01
C LEU A 292 -0.01 -0.39 -2.44
N ALA A 293 -0.93 0.58 -2.55
CA ALA A 293 -0.62 1.99 -2.78
C ALA A 293 -0.37 2.79 -1.49
N HIS A 294 -0.32 2.14 -0.33
CA HIS A 294 -0.12 2.81 0.97
C HIS A 294 1.12 3.70 0.99
N ASN A 295 1.00 4.91 1.54
CA ASN A 295 2.02 5.97 1.53
C ASN A 295 2.53 6.34 0.12
N GLY A 296 1.74 6.04 -0.91
CA GLY A 296 2.03 6.26 -2.32
C GLY A 296 0.82 6.76 -3.09
N VAL A 297 0.78 6.44 -4.37
CA VAL A 297 -0.19 6.94 -5.34
C VAL A 297 -1.06 5.80 -5.86
N LEU A 298 -2.36 6.00 -5.79
CA LEU A 298 -3.34 5.20 -6.54
C LEU A 298 -3.81 6.02 -7.75
N PHE A 299 -3.42 5.61 -8.94
CA PHE A 299 -3.83 6.24 -10.19
C PHE A 299 -4.98 5.46 -10.83
N LEU A 300 -6.12 6.13 -11.03
CA LEU A 300 -7.30 5.57 -11.70
C LEU A 300 -7.53 6.29 -13.02
N ASP A 301 -7.11 5.67 -14.11
CA ASP A 301 -7.41 6.16 -15.44
C ASP A 301 -8.82 5.75 -15.85
N GLU A 302 -9.45 6.52 -16.74
CA GLU A 302 -10.83 6.29 -17.17
C GLU A 302 -11.79 6.15 -15.97
N PHE A 303 -11.63 7.02 -14.98
CA PHE A 303 -12.25 6.93 -13.65
C PHE A 303 -13.75 6.54 -13.67
N PRO A 304 -14.65 7.10 -14.54
CA PRO A 304 -16.05 6.68 -14.59
C PRO A 304 -16.28 5.29 -15.21
N GLU A 305 -15.27 4.64 -15.80
CA GLU A 305 -15.42 3.29 -16.36
C GLU A 305 -15.31 2.18 -15.29
N PHE A 306 -14.76 2.48 -14.13
CA PHE A 306 -14.82 1.58 -12.97
C PHE A 306 -16.28 1.34 -12.55
N SER A 307 -16.55 0.16 -11.96
CA SER A 307 -17.88 -0.09 -11.42
C SER A 307 -18.20 0.90 -10.28
N PRO A 308 -19.44 1.40 -10.17
CA PRO A 308 -19.82 2.31 -9.06
C PRO A 308 -19.54 1.71 -7.68
N GLN A 309 -19.72 0.41 -7.53
CA GLN A 309 -19.42 -0.31 -6.27
C GLN A 309 -17.94 -0.27 -5.93
N THR A 310 -17.06 -0.46 -6.93
CA THR A 310 -15.61 -0.37 -6.75
C THR A 310 -15.18 1.04 -6.36
N LEU A 311 -15.76 2.07 -6.99
CA LEU A 311 -15.48 3.46 -6.67
C LEU A 311 -15.97 3.83 -5.26
N ASP A 312 -17.16 3.42 -4.88
CA ASP A 312 -17.70 3.69 -3.54
C ASP A 312 -16.91 3.01 -2.43
N ALA A 313 -16.30 1.85 -2.70
CA ALA A 313 -15.41 1.17 -1.75
C ALA A 313 -14.15 1.99 -1.39
N LEU A 314 -13.74 2.94 -2.23
CA LEU A 314 -12.62 3.85 -1.95
C LEU A 314 -12.95 4.93 -0.92
N ARG A 315 -14.23 5.16 -0.60
CA ARG A 315 -14.65 6.24 0.30
C ARG A 315 -14.09 6.07 1.70
N GLN A 316 -14.06 4.85 2.23
CA GLN A 316 -13.52 4.56 3.55
C GLN A 316 -12.00 4.76 3.59
N PRO A 317 -11.19 4.13 2.73
CA PRO A 317 -9.73 4.33 2.74
C PRO A 317 -9.32 5.80 2.60
N LEU A 318 -9.99 6.56 1.74
CA LEU A 318 -9.73 7.99 1.56
C LEU A 318 -10.09 8.86 2.78
N GLU A 319 -10.91 8.36 3.70
CA GLU A 319 -11.31 9.08 4.92
C GLU A 319 -10.50 8.64 6.12
N THR A 320 -10.35 7.32 6.32
CA THR A 320 -9.72 6.75 7.52
C THR A 320 -8.24 6.41 7.34
N GLY A 321 -7.76 6.30 6.11
CA GLY A 321 -6.42 5.79 5.81
C GLY A 321 -6.27 4.29 6.04
N GLU A 322 -7.38 3.56 6.14
CA GLU A 322 -7.43 2.13 6.42
C GLU A 322 -8.43 1.43 5.51
N CYS A 323 -8.14 0.20 5.15
CA CYS A 323 -9.01 -0.70 4.41
C CYS A 323 -9.42 -1.86 5.30
N MET A 324 -10.70 -1.90 5.70
CA MET A 324 -11.26 -2.95 6.54
C MET A 324 -11.95 -4.01 5.69
N ILE A 325 -11.49 -5.25 5.80
CA ILE A 325 -12.08 -6.42 5.16
C ILE A 325 -12.82 -7.20 6.24
N ALA A 326 -14.17 -7.18 6.17
CA ALA A 326 -15.02 -7.94 7.08
C ALA A 326 -15.41 -9.29 6.47
N ARG A 327 -15.27 -10.35 7.24
CA ARG A 327 -15.77 -11.69 6.95
C ARG A 327 -16.62 -12.23 8.10
N ALA A 328 -17.33 -13.32 7.88
CA ALA A 328 -18.25 -13.89 8.86
C ALA A 328 -17.62 -14.06 10.25
N ASN A 329 -16.34 -14.45 10.32
CA ASN A 329 -15.69 -14.81 11.58
C ASN A 329 -14.55 -13.87 12.01
N HIS A 330 -14.12 -12.92 11.17
CA HIS A 330 -13.02 -12.00 11.55
C HIS A 330 -12.98 -10.76 10.67
N ARG A 331 -12.36 -9.73 11.21
CA ARG A 331 -12.08 -8.45 10.54
C ARG A 331 -10.58 -8.30 10.43
N VAL A 332 -10.14 -7.95 9.23
CA VAL A 332 -8.74 -7.66 8.96
C VAL A 332 -8.64 -6.24 8.44
N THR A 333 -7.74 -5.46 9.01
CA THR A 333 -7.49 -4.08 8.61
C THR A 333 -6.10 -3.97 8.01
N TYR A 334 -6.02 -3.34 6.85
CA TYR A 334 -4.75 -2.98 6.20
C TYR A 334 -4.59 -1.47 6.18
N PRO A 335 -3.38 -0.94 6.41
CA PRO A 335 -3.08 0.46 6.15
C PRO A 335 -3.35 0.81 4.68
N ALA A 336 -3.94 1.99 4.45
CA ALA A 336 -4.38 2.42 3.12
C ALA A 336 -4.37 3.96 2.99
N ARG A 337 -3.34 4.63 3.52
CA ARG A 337 -3.11 6.06 3.30
C ARG A 337 -2.62 6.26 1.88
N ILE A 338 -3.52 6.63 0.99
CA ILE A 338 -3.23 6.80 -0.42
C ILE A 338 -3.41 8.26 -0.85
N GLN A 339 -2.67 8.65 -1.87
CA GLN A 339 -2.96 9.83 -2.67
C GLN A 339 -3.67 9.37 -3.94
N LEU A 340 -4.95 9.76 -4.08
CA LEU A 340 -5.75 9.40 -5.26
C LEU A 340 -5.48 10.40 -6.39
N ILE A 341 -5.04 9.90 -7.53
CA ILE A 341 -4.98 10.64 -8.78
C ILE A 341 -5.97 9.99 -9.74
N ALA A 342 -6.96 10.75 -10.18
CA ALA A 342 -7.99 10.28 -11.11
C ALA A 342 -7.88 11.01 -12.44
N ALA A 343 -8.06 10.29 -13.53
CA ALA A 343 -8.15 10.87 -14.88
C ALA A 343 -9.44 10.44 -15.56
N MET A 344 -10.10 11.37 -16.21
CA MET A 344 -11.31 11.06 -16.97
C MET A 344 -11.46 11.93 -18.22
N ASN A 345 -12.21 11.45 -19.17
CA ASN A 345 -12.65 12.25 -20.28
C ASN A 345 -13.87 13.10 -19.87
N PRO A 346 -14.16 14.23 -20.54
CA PRO A 346 -15.29 15.09 -20.19
C PRO A 346 -16.65 14.40 -20.43
N CYS A 347 -16.71 13.45 -21.36
CA CYS A 347 -17.89 12.62 -21.66
C CYS A 347 -17.45 11.27 -22.21
N ARG A 348 -18.37 10.33 -22.37
CA ARG A 348 -18.08 8.98 -22.88
C ARG A 348 -17.52 8.95 -24.31
N CYS A 349 -17.84 9.94 -25.13
CA CYS A 349 -17.24 10.11 -26.46
C CYS A 349 -15.85 10.78 -26.44
N GLY A 350 -15.47 11.39 -25.31
CA GLY A 350 -14.17 11.99 -25.07
C GLY A 350 -14.02 13.47 -25.45
N MET A 351 -14.91 14.05 -26.25
CA MET A 351 -14.67 15.30 -26.92
C MET A 351 -15.66 16.44 -26.54
N ALA A 352 -16.43 16.29 -25.45
CA ALA A 352 -17.33 17.34 -25.00
C ALA A 352 -16.55 18.58 -24.58
N GLY A 353 -16.98 19.76 -25.06
CA GLY A 353 -16.30 21.04 -24.79
C GLY A 353 -15.24 21.42 -25.81
N GLU A 354 -14.83 20.54 -26.71
CA GLU A 354 -13.88 20.88 -27.77
C GLU A 354 -14.55 21.75 -28.85
N PRO A 355 -13.89 22.83 -29.32
CA PRO A 355 -14.43 23.72 -30.34
C PRO A 355 -14.78 22.95 -31.61
N GLY A 356 -16.02 23.17 -32.10
CA GLY A 356 -16.50 22.55 -33.34
C GLY A 356 -17.00 21.11 -33.23
N TYR A 357 -16.91 20.49 -32.01
CA TYR A 357 -17.38 19.12 -31.80
C TYR A 357 -18.81 19.06 -31.24
N ARG A 358 -19.66 18.24 -31.85
CA ARG A 358 -20.98 17.89 -31.30
C ARG A 358 -20.96 16.42 -30.86
N CYS A 359 -21.33 16.15 -29.61
CA CYS A 359 -21.38 14.81 -29.09
C CYS A 359 -22.42 13.95 -29.85
N ALA A 360 -21.96 12.86 -30.46
CA ALA A 360 -22.83 11.94 -31.22
C ALA A 360 -23.87 11.24 -30.33
N ARG A 361 -23.69 11.20 -29.01
CA ARG A 361 -24.62 10.61 -28.04
C ARG A 361 -25.63 11.61 -27.47
N GLY A 362 -25.61 12.85 -27.93
CA GLY A 362 -26.53 13.90 -27.51
C GLY A 362 -26.05 14.70 -26.27
N PRO A 363 -26.85 15.70 -25.85
CA PRO A 363 -26.44 16.67 -24.81
C PRO A 363 -26.30 16.06 -23.42
N ARG A 364 -26.96 14.94 -23.11
CA ARG A 364 -26.90 14.27 -21.80
C ARG A 364 -25.67 13.37 -21.62
N CYS A 365 -24.89 13.13 -22.69
CA CYS A 365 -23.76 12.22 -22.62
C CYS A 365 -22.73 12.60 -21.52
N GLN A 366 -22.51 13.89 -21.34
CA GLN A 366 -21.59 14.41 -20.32
C GLN A 366 -22.13 14.17 -18.90
N SER A 367 -23.37 14.57 -18.63
CA SER A 367 -24.00 14.40 -17.32
C SER A 367 -24.13 12.93 -16.92
N ASP A 368 -24.60 12.08 -17.87
CA ASP A 368 -24.74 10.64 -17.62
C ASP A 368 -23.39 9.95 -17.32
N TYR A 369 -22.32 10.42 -17.97
CA TYR A 369 -20.99 9.88 -17.77
C TYR A 369 -20.41 10.29 -16.40
N GLN A 370 -20.57 11.54 -16.02
CA GLN A 370 -20.09 12.09 -14.77
C GLN A 370 -20.91 11.59 -13.57
N ALA A 371 -22.22 11.38 -13.74
CA ALA A 371 -23.12 10.83 -12.71
C ALA A 371 -22.75 9.41 -12.25
N ARG A 372 -21.84 8.71 -12.95
CA ARG A 372 -21.31 7.40 -12.51
C ARG A 372 -20.41 7.53 -11.28
N ILE A 373 -19.90 8.73 -10.99
CA ILE A 373 -19.09 9.01 -9.81
C ILE A 373 -20.01 9.61 -8.75
N SER A 374 -20.07 8.97 -7.58
CA SER A 374 -20.91 9.47 -6.49
C SER A 374 -20.43 10.84 -5.97
N GLY A 375 -21.36 11.71 -5.61
CA GLY A 375 -21.06 13.00 -4.99
C GLY A 375 -20.15 12.89 -3.77
N PRO A 376 -20.42 11.95 -2.83
CA PRO A 376 -19.54 11.72 -1.68
C PRO A 376 -18.10 11.34 -2.04
N LEU A 377 -17.84 10.66 -3.16
CA LEU A 377 -16.48 10.36 -3.61
C LEU A 377 -15.83 11.62 -4.23
N LEU A 378 -16.58 12.37 -5.03
CA LEU A 378 -16.12 13.65 -5.58
C LEU A 378 -15.75 14.65 -4.47
N ASP A 379 -16.47 14.66 -3.37
CA ASP A 379 -16.15 15.50 -2.21
C ASP A 379 -14.78 15.17 -1.59
N ARG A 380 -14.21 14.00 -1.83
CA ARG A 380 -12.89 13.59 -1.33
C ARG A 380 -11.74 13.98 -2.25
N ILE A 381 -12.02 14.59 -3.38
CA ILE A 381 -11.03 15.13 -4.31
C ILE A 381 -10.81 16.61 -3.98
N ASP A 382 -9.56 16.97 -3.71
CA ASP A 382 -9.17 18.32 -3.28
C ASP A 382 -8.99 19.26 -4.47
N LEU A 383 -8.31 18.76 -5.51
CA LEU A 383 -7.95 19.51 -6.72
C LEU A 383 -8.67 18.94 -7.93
N ARG A 384 -9.31 19.78 -8.71
CA ARG A 384 -9.96 19.42 -9.98
C ARG A 384 -9.46 20.37 -11.04
N ILE A 385 -8.92 19.82 -12.13
CA ILE A 385 -8.34 20.60 -13.21
C ILE A 385 -8.83 20.12 -14.57
N GLU A 386 -8.91 21.05 -15.50
CA GLU A 386 -9.06 20.75 -16.93
C GLU A 386 -7.67 20.64 -17.55
N VAL A 387 -7.48 19.58 -18.32
CA VAL A 387 -6.25 19.31 -19.08
C VAL A 387 -6.60 19.40 -20.56
N PRO A 388 -6.46 20.58 -21.20
CA PRO A 388 -6.86 20.78 -22.59
C PRO A 388 -5.97 19.96 -23.54
N ALA A 389 -6.40 19.80 -24.77
CA ALA A 389 -5.56 19.24 -25.82
C ALA A 389 -4.30 20.09 -26.00
N VAL A 390 -3.14 19.43 -26.20
CA VAL A 390 -1.87 20.13 -26.44
C VAL A 390 -1.93 20.77 -27.83
N SER A 391 -1.68 22.06 -27.90
CA SER A 391 -1.67 22.75 -29.18
C SER A 391 -0.41 22.44 -30.00
N ALA A 392 -0.50 22.53 -31.33
CA ALA A 392 0.66 22.37 -32.21
C ALA A 392 1.77 23.41 -31.88
N SER A 393 1.37 24.62 -31.43
CA SER A 393 2.30 25.65 -31.00
C SER A 393 3.07 25.26 -29.73
N ASP A 394 2.43 24.55 -28.79
CA ASP A 394 3.11 24.08 -27.57
C ASP A 394 4.10 22.95 -27.87
N LEU A 395 3.82 22.12 -28.86
CA LEU A 395 4.70 21.04 -29.31
C LEU A 395 5.98 21.57 -29.98
N ILE A 396 5.88 22.69 -30.66
CA ILE A 396 6.97 23.27 -31.46
C ILE A 396 7.82 24.28 -30.64
N ARG A 397 7.26 24.87 -29.57
CA ARG A 397 7.96 25.88 -28.76
C ARG A 397 9.27 25.31 -28.20
N PRO A 398 10.44 25.91 -28.55
CA PRO A 398 11.68 25.59 -27.87
C PRO A 398 11.68 26.31 -26.51
N GLY A 399 11.30 25.62 -25.46
CA GLY A 399 11.41 26.09 -24.08
C GLY A 399 12.04 25.01 -23.25
N ALA A 400 13.01 25.37 -22.40
CA ALA A 400 13.51 24.43 -21.40
C ALA A 400 12.36 24.17 -20.41
N ALA A 401 11.66 23.04 -20.58
CA ALA A 401 10.66 22.61 -19.61
C ALA A 401 11.32 22.34 -18.26
N GLU A 402 10.66 22.71 -17.17
CA GLU A 402 11.19 22.53 -15.83
C GLU A 402 11.36 21.04 -15.52
N LYS A 403 12.56 20.65 -15.03
CA LYS A 403 12.88 19.26 -14.68
C LYS A 403 12.20 18.85 -13.38
N SER A 404 11.83 17.58 -13.28
CA SER A 404 11.30 16.99 -12.05
C SER A 404 12.15 17.27 -10.81
N ALA A 405 13.46 17.30 -10.93
CA ALA A 405 14.37 17.56 -9.82
C ALA A 405 14.15 18.94 -9.16
N ALA A 406 13.88 20.00 -9.95
CA ALA A 406 13.60 21.33 -9.42
C ALA A 406 12.27 21.38 -8.68
N VAL A 407 11.22 20.77 -9.23
CA VAL A 407 9.90 20.65 -8.60
C VAL A 407 9.99 19.80 -7.32
N ALA A 408 10.69 18.67 -7.37
CA ALA A 408 10.93 17.81 -6.22
C ALA A 408 11.59 18.53 -5.05
N ALA A 409 12.55 19.43 -5.33
CA ALA A 409 13.21 20.23 -4.30
C ALA A 409 12.21 21.17 -3.59
N ARG A 410 11.32 21.86 -4.33
CA ARG A 410 10.28 22.72 -3.74
C ARG A 410 9.27 21.90 -2.93
N VAL A 411 8.84 20.75 -3.47
CA VAL A 411 7.96 19.81 -2.77
C VAL A 411 8.59 19.32 -1.46
N ALA A 412 9.86 18.95 -1.47
CA ALA A 412 10.59 18.51 -0.29
C ALA A 412 10.68 19.61 0.77
N THR A 413 10.93 20.85 0.36
CA THR A 413 10.95 22.02 1.26
C THR A 413 9.59 22.23 1.91
N ALA A 414 8.50 22.24 1.12
CA ALA A 414 7.13 22.38 1.62
C ALA A 414 6.76 21.26 2.60
N ARG A 415 7.15 20.01 2.29
CA ARG A 415 6.95 18.85 3.19
C ARG A 415 7.74 18.96 4.49
N THR A 416 8.94 19.54 4.46
CA THR A 416 9.71 19.79 5.68
C THR A 416 9.01 20.82 6.56
N ILE A 417 8.54 21.92 5.98
CA ILE A 417 7.75 22.95 6.72
C ILE A 417 6.51 22.33 7.39
N GLN A 418 5.80 21.45 6.67
CA GLN A 418 4.62 20.74 7.21
C GLN A 418 5.01 19.82 8.36
N ARG A 419 6.05 19.01 8.19
CA ARG A 419 6.53 18.09 9.23
C ARG A 419 6.89 18.84 10.51
N ASP A 420 7.71 19.90 10.41
CA ASP A 420 8.16 20.70 11.54
C ASP A 420 6.98 21.40 12.25
N ARG A 421 5.94 21.77 11.49
CA ARG A 421 4.70 22.33 12.03
C ARG A 421 3.90 21.29 12.81
N PHE A 422 3.72 20.09 12.25
CA PHE A 422 2.98 19.01 12.91
C PHE A 422 3.71 18.47 14.13
N GLU A 423 5.04 18.37 14.11
CA GLU A 423 5.85 18.02 15.29
C GLU A 423 5.66 19.02 16.42
N ARG A 424 5.70 20.34 16.12
CA ARG A 424 5.43 21.39 17.12
C ARG A 424 4.00 21.35 17.67
N ALA A 425 3.03 20.92 16.85
CA ALA A 425 1.65 20.70 17.28
C ALA A 425 1.41 19.38 18.03
N GLY A 426 2.45 18.56 18.23
CA GLY A 426 2.34 17.27 18.92
C GLY A 426 1.58 16.19 18.13
N VAL A 427 1.43 16.35 16.81
CA VAL A 427 0.81 15.36 15.93
C VAL A 427 1.86 14.61 15.11
N SER A 428 1.44 13.52 14.46
CA SER A 428 2.37 12.68 13.69
C SER A 428 3.06 13.47 12.57
N ALA A 429 4.39 13.42 12.54
CA ALA A 429 5.23 14.02 11.52
C ALA A 429 5.04 13.42 10.11
N SER A 430 4.40 12.26 10.00
CA SER A 430 4.07 11.62 8.71
C SER A 430 2.80 12.16 8.05
N LEU A 431 2.09 13.08 8.70
CA LEU A 431 0.90 13.71 8.13
C LEU A 431 1.28 14.80 7.11
N THR A 432 0.35 15.05 6.20
CA THR A 432 0.41 16.14 5.24
C THR A 432 -0.80 17.05 5.44
N ASN A 433 -0.78 18.24 4.82
CA ASN A 433 -1.91 19.17 4.95
C ASN A 433 -3.25 18.53 4.53
N ALA A 434 -3.27 17.65 3.53
CA ALA A 434 -4.49 16.94 3.12
C ALA A 434 -5.07 16.07 4.24
N HIS A 435 -4.21 15.47 5.07
CA HIS A 435 -4.62 14.59 6.18
C HIS A 435 -4.78 15.33 7.53
N CYS A 436 -4.53 16.64 7.56
CA CYS A 436 -4.67 17.44 8.76
C CYS A 436 -6.10 17.43 9.30
N ALA A 437 -6.26 17.30 10.62
CA ALA A 437 -7.55 17.37 11.28
C ALA A 437 -8.20 18.77 11.13
N THR A 438 -9.54 18.81 11.11
CA THR A 438 -10.29 20.06 10.89
C THR A 438 -9.94 21.15 11.90
N ALA A 439 -9.89 20.81 13.19
CA ALA A 439 -9.57 21.80 14.24
C ALA A 439 -8.17 22.41 14.05
N LEU A 440 -7.18 21.59 13.71
CA LEU A 440 -5.81 22.06 13.49
C LEU A 440 -5.68 22.87 12.20
N ILE A 441 -6.38 22.50 11.12
CA ILE A 441 -6.27 23.27 9.86
C ILE A 441 -6.87 24.68 10.00
N GLU A 442 -7.91 24.88 10.78
CA GLU A 442 -8.48 26.21 11.06
C GLU A 442 -7.48 27.12 11.78
N GLU A 443 -6.61 26.55 12.62
CA GLU A 443 -5.56 27.26 13.32
C GLU A 443 -4.38 27.60 12.40
N ILE A 444 -3.81 26.58 11.71
CA ILE A 444 -2.57 26.72 10.93
C ILE A 444 -2.77 27.35 9.55
N ALA A 445 -4.00 27.36 9.04
CA ALA A 445 -4.37 27.95 7.76
C ALA A 445 -5.22 29.22 7.91
N LYS A 446 -5.12 29.90 9.06
CA LYS A 446 -5.88 31.12 9.31
C LYS A 446 -5.54 32.19 8.26
N PRO A 447 -6.55 32.64 7.46
CA PRO A 447 -6.33 33.62 6.42
C PRO A 447 -6.06 35.00 6.98
N ASP A 448 -5.35 35.83 6.19
CA ASP A 448 -5.33 37.28 6.44
C ASP A 448 -6.71 37.93 6.18
N ALA A 449 -6.90 39.19 6.51
CA ALA A 449 -8.19 39.88 6.38
C ALA A 449 -8.71 39.89 4.92
N ALA A 450 -7.81 40.08 3.95
CA ALA A 450 -8.16 40.09 2.54
C ALA A 450 -8.52 38.68 2.01
N GLY A 451 -7.83 37.65 2.48
CA GLY A 451 -8.12 36.26 2.21
C GLY A 451 -9.44 35.80 2.82
N LEU A 452 -9.70 36.19 4.07
CA LEU A 452 -10.96 35.87 4.75
C LEU A 452 -12.17 36.45 4.00
N SER A 453 -12.07 37.72 3.56
CA SER A 453 -13.13 38.36 2.73
C SER A 453 -13.35 37.59 1.42
N LEU A 454 -12.27 37.18 0.71
CA LEU A 454 -12.39 36.40 -0.51
C LEU A 454 -13.05 35.04 -0.24
N LEU A 455 -12.66 34.34 0.80
CA LEU A 455 -13.19 33.03 1.18
C LEU A 455 -14.68 33.11 1.53
N HIS A 456 -15.10 34.17 2.24
CA HIS A 456 -16.50 34.41 2.56
C HIS A 456 -17.35 34.59 1.28
N VAL A 457 -16.94 35.50 0.41
CA VAL A 457 -17.63 35.74 -0.87
C VAL A 457 -17.69 34.49 -1.75
N ALA A 458 -16.61 33.72 -1.81
CA ALA A 458 -16.56 32.47 -2.56
C ALA A 458 -17.50 31.41 -1.95
N SER A 459 -17.52 31.30 -0.62
CA SER A 459 -18.37 30.33 0.09
C SER A 459 -19.85 30.59 -0.16
N GLU A 460 -20.27 31.88 -0.17
CA GLU A 460 -21.65 32.26 -0.47
C GLU A 460 -22.03 32.00 -1.94
N LYS A 461 -21.17 32.45 -2.88
CA LYS A 461 -21.44 32.33 -4.31
C LYS A 461 -21.41 30.91 -4.84
N LEU A 462 -20.54 30.06 -4.31
CA LEU A 462 -20.32 28.69 -4.74
C LEU A 462 -21.02 27.66 -3.86
N GLY A 463 -21.69 28.09 -2.79
CA GLY A 463 -22.43 27.20 -1.90
C GLY A 463 -21.55 26.15 -1.23
N PHE A 464 -20.36 26.52 -0.73
CA PHE A 464 -19.44 25.55 -0.13
C PHE A 464 -20.06 24.82 1.06
N SER A 465 -19.99 23.49 1.03
CA SER A 465 -20.21 22.70 2.24
C SER A 465 -19.05 22.93 3.25
N ALA A 466 -19.26 22.61 4.52
CA ALA A 466 -18.20 22.67 5.53
C ALA A 466 -16.94 21.85 5.11
N ARG A 467 -17.16 20.71 4.46
CA ARG A 467 -16.06 19.90 3.91
C ARG A 467 -15.30 20.62 2.81
N ALA A 468 -16.00 21.25 1.87
CA ALA A 468 -15.39 22.03 0.79
C ALA A 468 -14.56 23.19 1.33
N TYR A 469 -15.10 23.91 2.33
CA TYR A 469 -14.40 24.99 3.03
C TYR A 469 -13.05 24.53 3.61
N HIS A 470 -13.03 23.45 4.39
CA HIS A 470 -11.79 22.96 4.99
C HIS A 470 -10.79 22.42 3.94
N ARG A 471 -11.27 21.86 2.82
CA ARG A 471 -10.38 21.45 1.73
C ARG A 471 -9.72 22.63 1.05
N VAL A 472 -10.44 23.73 0.83
CA VAL A 472 -9.86 24.97 0.31
C VAL A 472 -8.77 25.47 1.25
N LEU A 473 -9.00 25.47 2.57
CA LEU A 473 -7.98 25.86 3.56
C LEU A 473 -6.74 24.95 3.52
N LYS A 474 -6.93 23.63 3.38
CA LYS A 474 -5.82 22.66 3.28
C LYS A 474 -4.95 22.92 2.05
N VAL A 475 -5.58 23.17 0.90
CA VAL A 475 -4.88 23.50 -0.35
C VAL A 475 -4.21 24.87 -0.23
N ALA A 476 -4.89 25.89 0.30
CA ALA A 476 -4.32 27.22 0.48
C ALA A 476 -3.11 27.20 1.43
N ARG A 477 -3.15 26.39 2.50
CA ARG A 477 -1.98 26.19 3.38
C ARG A 477 -0.82 25.54 2.63
N THR A 478 -1.08 24.56 1.77
CA THR A 478 -0.04 23.94 0.94
C THR A 478 0.59 24.93 -0.02
N LEU A 479 -0.21 25.79 -0.64
CA LEU A 479 0.29 26.85 -1.53
C LEU A 479 1.19 27.82 -0.76
N ALA A 480 0.78 28.24 0.44
CA ALA A 480 1.60 29.08 1.29
C ALA A 480 2.90 28.40 1.76
N ASP A 481 2.88 27.08 1.98
CA ASP A 481 4.10 26.29 2.29
C ASP A 481 5.06 26.23 1.09
N LEU A 482 4.54 26.10 -0.13
CA LEU A 482 5.33 26.14 -1.37
C LEU A 482 5.98 27.52 -1.59
N ASP A 483 5.30 28.58 -1.19
CA ASP A 483 5.80 29.95 -1.29
C ASP A 483 6.68 30.36 -0.07
N GLY A 484 6.85 29.44 0.91
CA GLY A 484 7.59 29.72 2.16
C GLY A 484 6.92 30.76 3.05
N SER A 485 5.60 31.00 2.88
CA SER A 485 4.82 31.97 3.65
C SER A 485 4.30 31.37 4.95
N GLU A 486 4.46 32.09 6.06
CA GLU A 486 3.88 31.68 7.35
C GLU A 486 2.36 31.84 7.38
N THR A 487 1.82 32.82 6.66
CA THR A 487 0.39 33.16 6.64
C THR A 487 -0.26 32.76 5.31
N VAL A 488 -1.54 32.41 5.37
CA VAL A 488 -2.35 32.13 4.18
C VAL A 488 -2.93 33.44 3.66
N GLY A 489 -2.35 33.98 2.60
CA GLY A 489 -2.82 35.23 1.99
C GLY A 489 -3.91 35.00 0.91
N ARG A 490 -4.45 36.13 0.43
CA ARG A 490 -5.49 36.16 -0.62
C ARG A 490 -5.09 35.39 -1.89
N ILE A 491 -3.81 35.45 -2.30
CA ILE A 491 -3.32 34.76 -3.52
C ILE A 491 -3.43 33.24 -3.39
N HIS A 492 -3.06 32.70 -2.23
CA HIS A 492 -3.14 31.26 -1.94
C HIS A 492 -4.59 30.78 -1.97
N LEU A 493 -5.52 31.56 -1.39
CA LEU A 493 -6.94 31.24 -1.42
C LEU A 493 -7.54 31.35 -2.81
N ALA A 494 -7.14 32.35 -3.60
CA ALA A 494 -7.61 32.49 -4.98
C ALA A 494 -7.23 31.29 -5.83
N GLU A 495 -5.97 30.83 -5.74
CA GLU A 495 -5.51 29.62 -6.44
C GLU A 495 -6.24 28.37 -5.92
N ALA A 496 -6.38 28.20 -4.60
CA ALA A 496 -7.07 27.05 -3.99
C ALA A 496 -8.56 26.98 -4.41
N ILE A 497 -9.25 28.12 -4.47
CA ILE A 497 -10.64 28.21 -4.91
C ILE A 497 -10.77 27.85 -6.40
N SER A 498 -9.80 28.27 -7.26
CA SER A 498 -9.82 27.95 -8.68
C SER A 498 -9.87 26.45 -8.97
N TYR A 499 -9.19 25.65 -8.16
CA TYR A 499 -9.21 24.18 -8.25
C TYR A 499 -10.58 23.56 -7.90
N ARG A 500 -11.46 24.31 -7.23
CA ARG A 500 -12.84 23.88 -6.93
C ARG A 500 -13.84 24.35 -8.00
N MET A 501 -13.68 25.58 -8.53
CA MET A 501 -14.59 26.16 -9.51
C MET A 501 -14.71 25.33 -10.79
N THR A 502 -13.63 24.70 -11.23
CA THR A 502 -13.63 23.80 -12.38
C THR A 502 -14.56 22.59 -12.13
N GLY A 503 -14.65 22.12 -10.89
CA GLY A 503 -15.51 21.00 -10.50
C GLY A 503 -17.01 21.37 -10.38
N ASP A 504 -17.33 22.60 -9.95
CA ASP A 504 -18.72 23.02 -9.77
C ASP A 504 -19.42 23.28 -11.10
N ARG A 505 -18.69 23.72 -12.14
CA ARG A 505 -19.21 23.74 -13.52
C ARG A 505 -19.56 22.34 -14.03
N LEU A 506 -18.76 21.33 -13.63
CA LEU A 506 -19.03 19.92 -13.95
C LEU A 506 -20.24 19.38 -13.18
N ALA A 507 -20.40 19.76 -11.88
CA ALA A 507 -21.54 19.36 -11.06
C ALA A 507 -22.85 20.03 -11.49
N GLN A 508 -22.81 21.31 -11.89
CA GLN A 508 -23.97 22.05 -12.41
C GLN A 508 -24.42 21.58 -13.80
N ALA A 509 -23.52 21.03 -14.61
CA ALA A 509 -23.86 20.39 -15.86
C ALA A 509 -24.47 18.99 -15.68
N ALA A 510 -24.36 18.41 -14.47
CA ALA A 510 -24.89 17.08 -14.11
C ALA A 510 -26.20 17.16 -13.30
N ALA A 511 -26.62 18.34 -12.84
CA ALA A 511 -27.90 18.62 -12.17
C ALA A 511 -28.92 19.20 -13.17
#